data_57009885a27d516f4d947a49d7333834
#
_entry.id   57009885a27d516f4d947a49d7333834
#
_cell.length_a   1.000
_cell.length_b   1.000
_cell.length_c   1.000
_cell.angle_alpha   90.00
_cell.angle_beta   90.00
_cell.angle_gamma   90.00
#
_symmetry.space_group_name_H-M   'P 1'
#
loop_
_entity.id
_entity.type
_entity.pdbx_description
1 polymer ?
#
loop_
_entity_poly.entity_id
_entity_poly.type
_entity_poly.pdbx_seq_one_letter_code
_entity_poly.pdbx_strand_id
1 'polypeptide(L)'
;MKTILSKEEQASSSLFSPIILLAFFGFALVGLSGGASGVLLPSLSFYYHVDNAVLGLLFLVSSLGYFLMAFTSGLLVERLGLRGFLILGAVLFLIGDAGFGLKPPFVLVLLSRLSLGLGVGVVETGLNIYVSRLTRSDALLNYLHAFYGVGALVGPVVASTILFLNWGWNSVYFILGGLCLPMLLGFILLFKKETRALPSKHDEQKGKGTMLGDTLKIGVVWLAALFLLFYVGIEVSLGNWTYTFLLNDRHQNALLSGWIVSGYWFGLTMGRFVLQRTAERLKISNTQLIYGCLMSVIIALLMISLIHLPVVAALGFCLIGFSLGPMYPLTVALTPRLVPERIAASAIGFLVSVSIIGLALFPWLAGVLAQSAGTWTLLPYTIALTIVAFGFWWSVFHRKRERTSSKIV
;
A
#
# COMPACT_ATOMS: atom_id res chain seq x y z
N MET A 1 -27.37 -21.20 20.68
CA MET A 1 -26.35 -21.84 21.53
C MET A 1 -25.11 -20.94 21.50
N LYS A 2 -24.91 -20.06 22.50
CA LYS A 2 -23.72 -19.19 22.59
C LYS A 2 -22.54 -20.07 22.99
N THR A 3 -21.64 -20.34 22.07
CA THR A 3 -20.37 -21.00 22.34
C THR A 3 -19.59 -20.09 23.29
N ILE A 4 -19.39 -20.54 24.53
CA ILE A 4 -18.55 -19.85 25.52
C ILE A 4 -17.11 -19.99 24.99
N LEU A 5 -16.59 -18.91 24.44
CA LEU A 5 -15.18 -18.83 24.04
C LEU A 5 -14.29 -19.08 25.26
N SER A 6 -13.20 -19.81 25.07
CA SER A 6 -12.24 -20.04 26.15
C SER A 6 -11.68 -18.70 26.64
N LYS A 7 -11.27 -18.62 27.93
CA LYS A 7 -10.65 -17.39 28.49
C LYS A 7 -9.42 -16.93 27.68
N GLU A 8 -8.73 -17.84 27.00
CA GLU A 8 -7.59 -17.53 26.12
C GLU A 8 -8.04 -16.83 24.83
N GLU A 9 -9.17 -17.23 24.21
CA GLU A 9 -9.72 -16.58 23.01
C GLU A 9 -10.29 -15.20 23.33
N GLN A 10 -10.86 -15.00 24.53
CA GLN A 10 -11.32 -13.68 24.99
C GLN A 10 -10.14 -12.73 25.29
N ALA A 11 -9.06 -13.24 25.87
CA ALA A 11 -7.83 -12.45 26.12
C ALA A 11 -7.12 -12.08 24.81
N SER A 12 -7.14 -12.93 23.78
CA SER A 12 -6.53 -12.65 22.49
C SER A 12 -7.28 -11.62 21.65
N SER A 13 -8.54 -11.32 21.94
CA SER A 13 -9.34 -10.29 21.26
C SER A 13 -9.25 -8.89 21.86
N SER A 14 -8.52 -8.73 22.96
CA SER A 14 -8.26 -7.42 23.57
C SER A 14 -7.27 -6.63 22.72
N LEU A 15 -7.55 -5.33 22.46
CA LEU A 15 -6.63 -4.40 21.78
C LEU A 15 -5.24 -4.32 22.43
N PHE A 16 -5.12 -4.67 23.69
CA PHE A 16 -3.88 -4.66 24.47
C PHE A 16 -3.24 -6.07 24.60
N SER A 17 -3.74 -7.07 23.88
CA SER A 17 -3.06 -8.36 23.81
C SER A 17 -1.66 -8.20 23.20
N PRO A 18 -0.61 -8.80 23.79
CA PRO A 18 0.76 -8.71 23.26
C PRO A 18 0.88 -9.10 21.78
N ILE A 19 0.10 -10.09 21.33
CA ILE A 19 0.10 -10.54 19.93
C ILE A 19 -0.53 -9.47 19.02
N ILE A 20 -1.59 -8.79 19.46
CA ILE A 20 -2.22 -7.73 18.68
C ILE A 20 -1.33 -6.49 18.62
N LEU A 21 -0.68 -6.13 19.72
CA LEU A 21 0.31 -5.05 19.73
C LEU A 21 1.50 -5.38 18.81
N LEU A 22 1.96 -6.63 18.79
CA LEU A 22 2.98 -7.10 17.85
C LEU A 22 2.51 -7.00 16.39
N ALA A 23 1.25 -7.35 16.12
CA ALA A 23 0.68 -7.21 14.78
C ALA A 23 0.63 -5.74 14.33
N PHE A 24 0.22 -4.82 15.21
CA PHE A 24 0.24 -3.38 14.94
C PHE A 24 1.66 -2.86 14.72
N PHE A 25 2.62 -3.32 15.54
CA PHE A 25 4.03 -2.98 15.35
C PHE A 25 4.57 -3.48 14.00
N GLY A 26 4.25 -4.71 13.60
CA GLY A 26 4.64 -5.27 12.30
C GLY A 26 4.13 -4.43 11.14
N PHE A 27 2.85 -4.01 11.17
CA PHE A 27 2.28 -3.13 10.14
C PHE A 27 2.88 -1.72 10.17
N ALA A 28 3.16 -1.17 11.35
CA ALA A 28 3.86 0.11 11.47
C ALA A 28 5.28 0.02 10.88
N LEU A 29 6.00 -1.07 11.09
CA LEU A 29 7.33 -1.28 10.53
C LEU A 29 7.30 -1.41 9.00
N VAL A 30 6.31 -2.13 8.44
CA VAL A 30 6.10 -2.19 6.99
C VAL A 30 5.81 -0.80 6.42
N GLY A 31 4.93 -0.03 7.06
CA GLY A 31 4.64 1.35 6.68
C GLY A 31 5.88 2.25 6.77
N LEU A 32 6.66 2.14 7.84
CA LEU A 32 7.89 2.90 8.06
C LEU A 32 8.91 2.65 6.92
N SER A 33 9.13 1.38 6.57
CA SER A 33 10.00 0.98 5.46
C SER A 33 9.50 1.52 4.12
N GLY A 34 8.19 1.41 3.86
CA GLY A 34 7.57 1.93 2.63
C GLY A 34 7.72 3.44 2.52
N GLY A 35 7.37 4.20 3.57
CA GLY A 35 7.46 5.65 3.60
C GLY A 35 8.89 6.19 3.49
N ALA A 36 9.87 5.51 4.10
CA ALA A 36 11.27 5.89 4.02
C ALA A 36 11.89 5.67 2.62
N SER A 37 11.40 4.70 1.86
CA SER A 37 12.02 4.24 0.60
C SER A 37 12.22 5.36 -0.41
N GLY A 38 11.23 6.23 -0.63
CA GLY A 38 11.31 7.33 -1.59
C GLY A 38 12.33 8.41 -1.20
N VAL A 39 12.50 8.64 0.10
CA VAL A 39 13.48 9.62 0.63
C VAL A 39 14.92 9.22 0.33
N LEU A 40 15.18 7.93 0.23
CA LEU A 40 16.52 7.39 0.04
C LEU A 40 16.96 7.35 -1.43
N LEU A 41 16.06 7.53 -2.39
CA LEU A 41 16.34 7.43 -3.83
C LEU A 41 17.49 8.33 -4.30
N PRO A 42 17.53 9.64 -3.96
CA PRO A 42 18.64 10.51 -4.38
C PRO A 42 19.99 10.05 -3.83
N SER A 43 20.03 9.59 -2.58
CA SER A 43 21.26 9.08 -1.96
C SER A 43 21.73 7.76 -2.59
N LEU A 44 20.79 6.89 -2.99
CA LEU A 44 21.09 5.65 -3.71
C LEU A 44 21.60 5.94 -5.13
N SER A 45 20.96 6.87 -5.85
CA SER A 45 21.41 7.33 -7.16
C SER A 45 22.85 7.81 -7.11
N PHE A 46 23.15 8.69 -6.16
CA PHE A 46 24.49 9.26 -5.98
C PHE A 46 25.52 8.20 -5.63
N TYR A 47 25.20 7.29 -4.69
CA TYR A 47 26.16 6.29 -4.22
C TYR A 47 26.47 5.22 -5.26
N TYR A 48 25.47 4.73 -5.98
CA TYR A 48 25.62 3.65 -6.97
C TYR A 48 25.87 4.16 -8.38
N HIS A 49 25.86 5.47 -8.60
CA HIS A 49 25.99 6.10 -9.93
C HIS A 49 24.97 5.54 -10.93
N VAL A 50 23.73 5.33 -10.47
CA VAL A 50 22.62 4.83 -11.28
C VAL A 50 21.56 5.92 -11.50
N ASP A 51 20.91 5.85 -12.63
CA ASP A 51 19.86 6.80 -13.00
C ASP A 51 18.50 6.48 -12.37
N ASN A 52 17.53 7.40 -12.55
CA ASN A 52 16.19 7.26 -11.98
C ASN A 52 15.41 6.07 -12.58
N ALA A 53 15.64 5.71 -13.83
CA ALA A 53 15.00 4.57 -14.46
C ALA A 53 15.48 3.25 -13.84
N VAL A 54 16.78 3.15 -13.56
CA VAL A 54 17.37 1.99 -12.84
C VAL A 54 16.90 1.93 -11.39
N LEU A 55 16.81 3.07 -10.70
CA LEU A 55 16.22 3.12 -9.35
C LEU A 55 14.75 2.66 -9.34
N GLY A 56 14.01 2.97 -10.38
CA GLY A 56 12.64 2.50 -10.55
C GLY A 56 12.50 0.98 -10.54
N LEU A 57 13.55 0.21 -10.93
CA LEU A 57 13.57 -1.25 -10.85
C LEU A 57 13.42 -1.75 -9.40
N LEU A 58 13.81 -0.96 -8.41
CA LEU A 58 13.60 -1.31 -7.00
C LEU A 58 12.12 -1.52 -6.69
N PHE A 59 11.23 -0.75 -7.30
CA PHE A 59 9.77 -0.90 -7.12
C PHE A 59 9.24 -2.13 -7.85
N LEU A 60 9.69 -2.39 -9.08
CA LEU A 60 9.33 -3.60 -9.83
C LEU A 60 9.73 -4.86 -9.07
N VAL A 61 10.99 -4.93 -8.62
CA VAL A 61 11.54 -6.10 -7.92
C VAL A 61 10.85 -6.32 -6.57
N SER A 62 10.64 -5.25 -5.80
CA SER A 62 9.92 -5.33 -4.53
C SER A 62 8.48 -5.82 -4.71
N SER A 63 7.77 -5.26 -5.70
CA SER A 63 6.38 -5.64 -5.99
C SER A 63 6.28 -7.08 -6.50
N LEU A 64 7.27 -7.55 -7.26
CA LEU A 64 7.35 -8.96 -7.66
C LEU A 64 7.46 -9.87 -6.42
N GLY A 65 8.36 -9.53 -5.47
CA GLY A 65 8.49 -10.27 -4.22
C GLY A 65 7.18 -10.31 -3.42
N TYR A 66 6.55 -9.15 -3.26
CA TYR A 66 5.26 -9.02 -2.59
C TYR A 66 4.19 -9.89 -3.27
N PHE A 67 4.05 -9.80 -4.59
CA PHE A 67 3.08 -10.57 -5.36
C PHE A 67 3.29 -12.09 -5.21
N LEU A 68 4.54 -12.55 -5.34
CA LEU A 68 4.87 -13.97 -5.22
C LEU A 68 4.44 -14.53 -3.85
N MET A 69 4.69 -13.79 -2.76
CA MET A 69 4.30 -14.22 -1.43
C MET A 69 2.81 -14.11 -1.17
N ALA A 70 2.16 -13.04 -1.61
CA ALA A 70 0.71 -12.92 -1.52
C ALA A 70 0.00 -14.08 -2.26
N PHE A 71 0.48 -14.42 -3.46
CA PHE A 71 -0.06 -15.50 -4.28
C PHE A 71 0.15 -16.88 -3.68
N THR A 72 1.33 -17.16 -3.11
CA THR A 72 1.70 -18.46 -2.54
C THR A 72 1.35 -18.61 -1.06
N SER A 73 0.85 -17.56 -0.42
CA SER A 73 0.60 -17.48 1.02
C SER A 73 -0.25 -18.63 1.56
N GLY A 74 -1.33 -19.00 0.88
CA GLY A 74 -2.19 -20.11 1.29
C GLY A 74 -1.42 -21.43 1.43
N LEU A 75 -0.63 -21.80 0.40
CA LEU A 75 0.19 -23.00 0.40
C LEU A 75 1.29 -22.97 1.48
N LEU A 76 1.92 -21.80 1.66
CA LEU A 76 2.99 -21.65 2.64
C LEU A 76 2.46 -21.69 4.08
N VAL A 77 1.30 -21.07 4.35
CA VAL A 77 0.64 -21.16 5.66
C VAL A 77 0.20 -22.60 5.97
N GLU A 78 -0.29 -23.34 4.97
CA GLU A 78 -0.65 -24.73 5.14
C GLU A 78 0.56 -25.61 5.51
N ARG A 79 1.72 -25.38 4.87
CA ARG A 79 2.94 -26.18 5.09
C ARG A 79 3.72 -25.77 6.35
N LEU A 80 3.87 -24.48 6.59
CA LEU A 80 4.73 -23.94 7.67
C LEU A 80 3.94 -23.62 8.94
N GLY A 81 2.60 -23.60 8.87
CA GLY A 81 1.76 -22.98 9.88
C GLY A 81 1.90 -21.46 9.88
N LEU A 82 0.96 -20.75 10.49
CA LEU A 82 0.97 -19.28 10.52
C LEU A 82 2.23 -18.72 11.22
N ARG A 83 2.66 -19.34 12.33
CA ARG A 83 3.90 -18.96 13.03
C ARG A 83 5.13 -19.08 12.15
N GLY A 84 5.32 -20.21 11.47
CA GLY A 84 6.46 -20.44 10.58
C GLY A 84 6.45 -19.47 9.39
N PHE A 85 5.27 -19.17 8.85
CA PHE A 85 5.09 -18.20 7.79
C PHE A 85 5.50 -16.79 8.23
N LEU A 86 5.05 -16.31 9.40
CA LEU A 86 5.42 -14.99 9.93
C LEU A 86 6.92 -14.89 10.26
N ILE A 87 7.53 -15.94 10.81
CA ILE A 87 8.98 -16.02 11.05
C ILE A 87 9.74 -15.91 9.73
N LEU A 88 9.33 -16.64 8.69
CA LEU A 88 9.91 -16.53 7.35
C LEU A 88 9.85 -15.07 6.85
N GLY A 89 8.71 -14.40 7.02
CA GLY A 89 8.54 -13.01 6.62
C GLY A 89 9.49 -12.06 7.34
N ALA A 90 9.60 -12.18 8.66
CA ALA A 90 10.51 -11.36 9.45
C ALA A 90 11.99 -11.61 9.08
N VAL A 91 12.37 -12.85 8.82
CA VAL A 91 13.74 -13.19 8.38
C VAL A 91 14.04 -12.60 7.01
N LEU A 92 13.13 -12.72 6.05
CA LEU A 92 13.29 -12.15 4.71
C LEU A 92 13.35 -10.62 4.75
N PHE A 93 12.54 -9.99 5.61
CA PHE A 93 12.57 -8.54 5.84
C PHE A 93 13.92 -8.11 6.42
N LEU A 94 14.41 -8.80 7.45
CA LEU A 94 15.70 -8.53 8.08
C LEU A 94 16.86 -8.71 7.09
N ILE A 95 16.86 -9.78 6.28
CA ILE A 95 17.88 -10.03 5.24
C ILE A 95 17.84 -8.89 4.20
N GLY A 96 16.66 -8.45 3.80
CA GLY A 96 16.49 -7.35 2.87
C GLY A 96 17.11 -6.05 3.40
N ASP A 97 16.75 -5.64 4.61
CA ASP A 97 17.26 -4.42 5.23
C ASP A 97 18.79 -4.51 5.52
N ALA A 98 19.24 -5.63 6.10
CA ALA A 98 20.68 -5.83 6.34
C ALA A 98 21.46 -5.81 5.02
N GLY A 99 20.93 -6.44 3.97
CA GLY A 99 21.54 -6.43 2.63
C GLY A 99 21.71 -5.01 2.09
N PHE A 100 20.71 -4.15 2.20
CA PHE A 100 20.85 -2.74 1.85
C PHE A 100 21.88 -2.01 2.72
N GLY A 101 21.83 -2.22 4.03
CA GLY A 101 22.69 -1.56 5.01
C GLY A 101 24.18 -1.81 4.76
N LEU A 102 24.54 -2.98 4.25
CA LEU A 102 25.92 -3.39 3.96
C LEU A 102 26.51 -2.73 2.70
N LYS A 103 25.75 -1.96 1.93
CA LYS A 103 26.21 -1.29 0.70
C LYS A 103 26.82 -2.23 -0.34
N PRO A 104 26.19 -3.35 -0.67
CA PRO A 104 26.75 -4.30 -1.64
C PRO A 104 26.71 -3.72 -3.06
N PRO A 105 27.31 -4.37 -4.07
CA PRO A 105 27.12 -4.02 -5.48
C PRO A 105 25.63 -3.95 -5.85
N PHE A 106 25.25 -3.06 -6.78
CA PHE A 106 23.84 -2.74 -7.08
C PHE A 106 22.98 -3.97 -7.43
N VAL A 107 23.53 -4.98 -8.08
CA VAL A 107 22.81 -6.23 -8.37
C VAL A 107 22.36 -6.93 -7.07
N LEU A 108 23.18 -6.93 -6.04
CA LEU A 108 22.81 -7.49 -4.74
C LEU A 108 21.82 -6.59 -3.98
N VAL A 109 21.81 -5.27 -4.25
CA VAL A 109 20.75 -4.37 -3.79
C VAL A 109 19.39 -4.78 -4.36
N LEU A 110 19.32 -5.16 -5.64
CA LEU A 110 18.07 -5.66 -6.24
C LEU A 110 17.62 -6.97 -5.56
N LEU A 111 18.53 -7.88 -5.24
CA LEU A 111 18.22 -9.11 -4.50
C LEU A 111 17.76 -8.80 -3.07
N SER A 112 18.38 -7.85 -2.38
CA SER A 112 17.94 -7.36 -1.08
C SER A 112 16.54 -6.75 -1.16
N ARG A 113 16.25 -6.01 -2.23
CA ARG A 113 14.91 -5.44 -2.47
C ARG A 113 13.86 -6.51 -2.74
N LEU A 114 14.23 -7.58 -3.46
CA LEU A 114 13.37 -8.75 -3.64
C LEU A 114 13.05 -9.41 -2.30
N SER A 115 14.09 -9.65 -1.48
CA SER A 115 13.93 -10.23 -0.14
C SER A 115 13.01 -9.39 0.74
N LEU A 116 13.19 -8.05 0.71
CA LEU A 116 12.33 -7.12 1.44
C LEU A 116 10.87 -7.20 0.97
N GLY A 117 10.64 -7.21 -0.35
CA GLY A 117 9.30 -7.37 -0.92
C GLY A 117 8.63 -8.69 -0.53
N LEU A 118 9.38 -9.80 -0.58
CA LEU A 118 8.94 -11.11 -0.08
C LEU A 118 8.57 -11.02 1.42
N GLY A 119 9.43 -10.43 2.24
CA GLY A 119 9.21 -10.28 3.69
C GLY A 119 7.97 -9.45 4.01
N VAL A 120 7.80 -8.31 3.36
CA VAL A 120 6.61 -7.46 3.49
C VAL A 120 5.34 -8.22 3.11
N GLY A 121 5.33 -8.91 1.96
CA GLY A 121 4.19 -9.69 1.51
C GLY A 121 3.77 -10.78 2.50
N VAL A 122 4.75 -11.45 3.12
CA VAL A 122 4.49 -12.48 4.16
C VAL A 122 3.93 -11.84 5.43
N VAL A 123 4.56 -10.78 5.94
CA VAL A 123 4.14 -10.13 7.19
C VAL A 123 2.73 -9.56 7.05
N GLU A 124 2.45 -8.81 5.98
CA GLU A 124 1.11 -8.25 5.75
C GLU A 124 0.06 -9.35 5.60
N THR A 125 0.29 -10.32 4.72
CA THR A 125 -0.69 -11.39 4.49
C THR A 125 -0.89 -12.25 5.74
N GLY A 126 0.20 -12.62 6.42
CA GLY A 126 0.13 -13.45 7.62
C GLY A 126 -0.60 -12.78 8.78
N LEU A 127 -0.34 -11.50 9.01
CA LEU A 127 -1.04 -10.74 10.07
C LEU A 127 -2.49 -10.46 9.70
N ASN A 128 -2.81 -10.21 8.43
CA ASN A 128 -4.18 -10.10 7.97
C ASN A 128 -4.94 -11.43 8.17
N ILE A 129 -4.33 -12.57 7.85
CA ILE A 129 -4.91 -13.91 8.09
C ILE A 129 -5.13 -14.12 9.59
N TYR A 130 -4.17 -13.76 10.44
CA TYR A 130 -4.31 -13.88 11.89
C TYR A 130 -5.50 -13.06 12.41
N VAL A 131 -5.51 -11.76 12.10
CA VAL A 131 -6.52 -10.83 12.62
C VAL A 131 -7.91 -11.15 12.08
N SER A 132 -8.04 -11.60 10.83
CA SER A 132 -9.34 -11.99 10.25
C SER A 132 -10.03 -13.16 10.95
N ARG A 133 -9.29 -13.96 11.73
CA ARG A 133 -9.82 -15.08 12.52
C ARG A 133 -10.31 -14.69 13.91
N LEU A 134 -10.00 -13.44 14.34
CA LEU A 134 -10.35 -12.96 15.68
C LEU A 134 -11.78 -12.42 15.76
N THR A 135 -12.33 -12.45 16.97
CA THR A 135 -13.56 -11.70 17.28
C THR A 135 -13.30 -10.20 17.10
N ARG A 136 -14.20 -9.46 16.47
CA ARG A 136 -14.04 -8.04 16.07
C ARG A 136 -12.97 -7.81 14.99
N SER A 137 -12.78 -8.79 14.11
CA SER A 137 -11.81 -8.73 13.00
C SER A 137 -11.85 -7.42 12.21
N ASP A 138 -13.03 -6.91 11.87
CA ASP A 138 -13.19 -5.68 11.06
C ASP A 138 -12.55 -4.47 11.74
N ALA A 139 -12.78 -4.29 13.05
CA ALA A 139 -12.18 -3.19 13.81
C ALA A 139 -10.66 -3.36 13.93
N LEU A 140 -10.20 -4.59 14.19
CA LEU A 140 -8.77 -4.88 14.32
C LEU A 140 -8.03 -4.74 12.99
N LEU A 141 -8.63 -5.14 11.86
CA LEU A 141 -8.06 -4.92 10.52
C LEU A 141 -7.95 -3.42 10.22
N ASN A 142 -8.97 -2.62 10.57
CA ASN A 142 -8.90 -1.17 10.43
C ASN A 142 -7.76 -0.55 11.24
N TYR A 143 -7.57 -0.99 12.49
CA TYR A 143 -6.42 -0.54 13.31
C TYR A 143 -5.08 -1.00 12.71
N LEU A 144 -5.00 -2.22 12.21
CA LEU A 144 -3.81 -2.74 11.55
C LEU A 144 -3.34 -1.81 10.41
N HIS A 145 -4.26 -1.47 9.51
CA HIS A 145 -3.99 -0.54 8.41
C HIS A 145 -3.77 0.91 8.86
N ALA A 146 -4.35 1.33 10.00
CA ALA A 146 -4.05 2.62 10.60
C ALA A 146 -2.59 2.69 11.09
N PHE A 147 -2.08 1.63 11.70
CA PHE A 147 -0.68 1.54 12.13
C PHE A 147 0.29 1.50 10.95
N TYR A 148 -0.08 0.87 9.83
CA TYR A 148 0.66 1.04 8.57
C TYR A 148 0.76 2.53 8.18
N GLY A 149 -0.37 3.25 8.21
CA GLY A 149 -0.41 4.68 7.92
C GLY A 149 0.47 5.51 8.86
N VAL A 150 0.50 5.18 10.16
CA VAL A 150 1.42 5.82 11.13
C VAL A 150 2.87 5.55 10.75
N GLY A 151 3.22 4.32 10.39
CA GLY A 151 4.56 3.99 9.91
C GLY A 151 4.94 4.76 8.66
N ALA A 152 4.06 4.77 7.66
CA ALA A 152 4.27 5.49 6.41
C ALA A 152 4.45 7.01 6.61
N LEU A 153 3.72 7.60 7.56
CA LEU A 153 3.87 9.00 7.98
C LEU A 153 5.24 9.26 8.63
N VAL A 154 5.70 8.37 9.51
CA VAL A 154 6.94 8.56 10.29
C VAL A 154 8.17 8.30 9.44
N GLY A 155 8.08 7.37 8.47
CA GLY A 155 9.21 6.94 7.64
C GLY A 155 9.98 8.07 6.96
N PRO A 156 9.34 8.96 6.21
CA PRO A 156 10.03 10.06 5.53
C PRO A 156 10.72 11.03 6.47
N VAL A 157 10.10 11.36 7.63
CA VAL A 157 10.73 12.24 8.64
C VAL A 157 11.96 11.57 9.23
N VAL A 158 11.87 10.29 9.60
CA VAL A 158 13.02 9.55 10.15
C VAL A 158 14.14 9.49 9.13
N ALA A 159 13.85 9.09 7.90
CA ALA A 159 14.87 8.99 6.86
C ALA A 159 15.52 10.35 6.54
N SER A 160 14.73 11.40 6.35
CA SER A 160 15.24 12.74 6.06
C SER A 160 16.03 13.33 7.23
N THR A 161 15.64 13.07 8.48
CA THR A 161 16.39 13.50 9.67
C THR A 161 17.73 12.79 9.76
N ILE A 162 17.81 11.50 9.50
CA ILE A 162 19.06 10.73 9.47
C ILE A 162 20.01 11.30 8.41
N LEU A 163 19.48 11.59 7.21
CA LEU A 163 20.26 12.22 6.14
C LEU A 163 20.71 13.65 6.53
N PHE A 164 19.86 14.43 7.16
CA PHE A 164 20.19 15.79 7.64
C PHE A 164 21.30 15.79 8.70
N LEU A 165 21.33 14.78 9.57
CA LEU A 165 22.39 14.58 10.56
C LEU A 165 23.71 14.07 9.95
N ASN A 166 23.79 13.97 8.62
CA ASN A 166 24.92 13.42 7.87
C ASN A 166 25.25 11.95 8.20
N TRP A 167 24.28 11.20 8.73
CA TRP A 167 24.41 9.76 8.80
C TRP A 167 24.21 9.19 7.39
N GLY A 168 24.94 8.14 7.08
CA GLY A 168 24.80 7.51 5.75
C GLY A 168 23.38 6.96 5.55
N TRP A 169 22.88 7.01 4.31
CA TRP A 169 21.56 6.47 3.94
C TRP A 169 21.35 5.01 4.40
N ASN A 170 22.42 4.23 4.49
CA ASN A 170 22.43 2.86 4.96
C ASN A 170 22.05 2.72 6.44
N SER A 171 22.21 3.75 7.25
CA SER A 171 21.82 3.76 8.66
C SER A 171 20.32 3.58 8.81
N VAL A 172 19.50 4.08 7.86
CA VAL A 172 18.07 3.88 7.86
C VAL A 172 17.73 2.39 7.78
N TYR A 173 18.40 1.65 6.91
CA TYR A 173 18.17 0.21 6.75
C TYR A 173 18.65 -0.59 7.96
N PHE A 174 19.77 -0.20 8.60
CA PHE A 174 20.19 -0.83 9.87
C PHE A 174 19.19 -0.57 11.01
N ILE A 175 18.60 0.62 11.07
CA ILE A 175 17.54 0.93 12.05
C ILE A 175 16.30 0.08 11.76
N LEU A 176 15.85 -0.02 10.50
CA LEU A 176 14.71 -0.87 10.12
C LEU A 176 14.98 -2.35 10.44
N GLY A 177 16.16 -2.86 10.09
CA GLY A 177 16.58 -4.21 10.44
C GLY A 177 16.65 -4.44 11.95
N GLY A 178 17.16 -3.46 12.70
CA GLY A 178 17.15 -3.49 14.18
C GLY A 178 15.75 -3.56 14.76
N LEU A 179 14.80 -2.80 14.19
CA LEU A 179 13.39 -2.86 14.59
C LEU A 179 12.70 -4.17 14.16
N CYS A 180 13.23 -4.84 13.14
CA CYS A 180 12.72 -6.16 12.72
C CYS A 180 13.06 -7.26 13.76
N LEU A 181 14.12 -7.12 14.53
CA LEU A 181 14.53 -8.12 15.54
C LEU A 181 13.44 -8.34 16.62
N PRO A 182 12.90 -7.31 17.30
CA PRO A 182 11.81 -7.52 18.25
C PRO A 182 10.55 -8.08 17.58
N MET A 183 10.26 -7.76 16.31
CA MET A 183 9.17 -8.37 15.56
C MET A 183 9.41 -9.87 15.37
N LEU A 184 10.60 -10.27 14.93
CA LEU A 184 11.00 -11.68 14.77
C LEU A 184 10.92 -12.45 16.09
N LEU A 185 11.49 -11.89 17.17
CA LEU A 185 11.40 -12.48 18.49
C LEU A 185 9.96 -12.64 18.96
N GLY A 186 9.13 -11.62 18.75
CA GLY A 186 7.70 -11.67 19.06
C GLY A 186 6.97 -12.79 18.31
N PHE A 187 7.25 -13.00 17.03
CA PHE A 187 6.67 -14.11 16.25
C PHE A 187 7.14 -15.47 16.77
N ILE A 188 8.37 -15.57 17.22
CA ILE A 188 8.90 -16.81 17.81
C ILE A 188 8.27 -17.09 19.18
N LEU A 189 8.10 -16.09 20.02
CA LEU A 189 7.73 -16.27 21.43
C LEU A 189 6.21 -16.27 21.66
N LEU A 190 5.47 -15.40 20.96
CA LEU A 190 4.05 -15.18 21.22
C LEU A 190 3.13 -16.05 20.36
N PHE A 191 3.53 -16.39 19.13
CA PHE A 191 2.73 -17.26 18.30
C PHE A 191 2.97 -18.74 18.68
N LYS A 192 1.91 -19.45 19.02
CA LYS A 192 1.98 -20.89 19.33
C LYS A 192 2.25 -21.70 18.06
N LYS A 193 2.97 -22.81 18.18
CA LYS A 193 3.16 -23.75 17.09
C LYS A 193 1.83 -24.49 16.87
N GLU A 194 1.12 -24.14 15.82
CA GLU A 194 -0.09 -24.86 15.43
C GLU A 194 0.29 -26.28 14.98
N THR A 195 -0.27 -27.30 15.61
CA THR A 195 0.03 -28.70 15.30
C THR A 195 -0.66 -29.17 14.01
N ARG A 196 -1.62 -28.39 13.49
CA ARG A 196 -2.33 -28.63 12.23
C ARG A 196 -2.87 -27.31 11.70
N ALA A 197 -2.70 -27.05 10.41
CA ALA A 197 -3.39 -25.95 9.76
C ALA A 197 -4.90 -26.16 9.96
N LEU A 198 -5.58 -25.23 10.64
CA LEU A 198 -7.03 -25.24 10.70
C LEU A 198 -7.57 -25.13 9.27
N PRO A 199 -8.56 -25.95 8.89
CA PRO A 199 -9.15 -25.87 7.57
C PRO A 199 -9.55 -24.41 7.32
N SER A 200 -9.00 -23.83 6.28
CA SER A 200 -9.42 -22.51 5.83
C SER A 200 -10.90 -22.61 5.45
N LYS A 201 -11.73 -21.62 5.81
CA LYS A 201 -13.07 -21.46 5.23
C LYS A 201 -13.04 -21.39 3.70
N HIS A 202 -11.86 -21.41 3.10
CA HIS A 202 -11.61 -21.50 1.67
C HIS A 202 -11.79 -22.92 1.10
N ASP A 203 -11.84 -24.00 1.91
CA ASP A 203 -12.05 -25.36 1.41
C ASP A 203 -13.48 -25.65 0.90
N GLU A 204 -14.45 -24.77 1.18
CA GLU A 204 -15.80 -24.85 0.59
C GLU A 204 -15.87 -24.35 -0.87
N GLN A 205 -14.78 -23.92 -1.47
CA GLN A 205 -14.76 -23.40 -2.86
C GLN A 205 -14.23 -24.40 -3.88
N LYS A 206 -14.73 -25.65 -3.90
CA LYS A 206 -14.69 -26.49 -5.11
C LYS A 206 -15.58 -25.85 -6.19
N GLY A 207 -15.01 -24.92 -6.98
CA GLY A 207 -15.70 -24.16 -8.03
C GLY A 207 -14.96 -22.91 -8.50
N LYS A 208 -13.75 -22.65 -7.97
CA LYS A 208 -13.01 -21.39 -8.24
C LYS A 208 -12.73 -21.11 -9.73
N GLY A 209 -12.50 -22.12 -10.56
CA GLY A 209 -12.19 -21.89 -11.98
C GLY A 209 -13.35 -21.30 -12.78
N THR A 210 -14.58 -21.71 -12.46
CA THR A 210 -15.78 -21.20 -13.13
C THR A 210 -16.12 -19.77 -12.66
N MET A 211 -15.92 -19.46 -11.37
CA MET A 211 -16.19 -18.13 -10.81
C MET A 211 -15.27 -17.04 -11.35
N LEU A 212 -13.97 -17.34 -11.52
CA LEU A 212 -13.04 -16.38 -12.12
C LEU A 212 -13.38 -16.16 -13.60
N GLY A 213 -13.68 -17.24 -14.34
CA GLY A 213 -14.10 -17.12 -15.74
C GLY A 213 -15.36 -16.28 -15.91
N ASP A 214 -16.36 -16.43 -15.02
CA ASP A 214 -17.56 -15.61 -15.03
C ASP A 214 -17.28 -14.15 -14.63
N THR A 215 -16.36 -13.92 -13.68
CA THR A 215 -15.92 -12.59 -13.28
C THR A 215 -15.29 -11.83 -14.46
N LEU A 216 -14.40 -12.46 -15.21
CA LEU A 216 -13.69 -11.87 -16.34
C LEU A 216 -14.61 -11.51 -17.53
N LYS A 217 -15.80 -12.12 -17.63
CA LYS A 217 -16.82 -11.77 -18.64
C LYS A 217 -17.54 -10.47 -18.33
N ILE A 218 -17.43 -9.93 -17.12
CA ILE A 218 -18.17 -8.73 -16.70
C ILE A 218 -17.32 -7.48 -16.90
N GLY A 219 -17.63 -6.69 -17.95
CA GLY A 219 -16.84 -5.51 -18.32
C GLY A 219 -16.72 -4.43 -17.24
N VAL A 220 -17.71 -4.30 -16.31
CA VAL A 220 -17.59 -3.35 -15.19
C VAL A 220 -16.51 -3.74 -14.18
N VAL A 221 -16.18 -5.02 -14.06
CA VAL A 221 -15.10 -5.52 -13.22
C VAL A 221 -13.74 -5.04 -13.74
N TRP A 222 -13.54 -5.10 -15.06
CA TRP A 222 -12.33 -4.58 -15.71
C TRP A 222 -12.18 -3.07 -15.52
N LEU A 223 -13.28 -2.31 -15.66
CA LEU A 223 -13.25 -0.86 -15.47
C LEU A 223 -12.88 -0.50 -14.04
N ALA A 224 -13.45 -1.20 -13.04
CA ALA A 224 -13.11 -0.98 -11.64
C ALA A 224 -11.67 -1.44 -11.31
N ALA A 225 -11.20 -2.54 -11.91
CA ALA A 225 -9.83 -3.02 -11.76
C ALA A 225 -8.81 -2.04 -12.37
N LEU A 226 -9.07 -1.52 -13.56
CA LEU A 226 -8.25 -0.50 -14.19
C LEU A 226 -8.26 0.81 -13.40
N PHE A 227 -9.42 1.22 -12.86
CA PHE A 227 -9.47 2.35 -11.94
C PHE A 227 -8.52 2.17 -10.75
N LEU A 228 -8.56 1.02 -10.07
CA LEU A 228 -7.66 0.74 -8.94
C LEU A 228 -6.20 0.64 -9.36
N LEU A 229 -5.92 0.11 -10.53
CA LEU A 229 -4.57 0.05 -11.09
C LEU A 229 -3.98 1.46 -11.23
N PHE A 230 -4.72 2.38 -11.85
CA PHE A 230 -4.26 3.78 -12.01
C PHE A 230 -4.23 4.52 -10.68
N TYR A 231 -5.22 4.31 -9.81
CA TYR A 231 -5.26 4.89 -8.46
C TYR A 231 -4.00 4.52 -7.66
N VAL A 232 -3.67 3.22 -7.55
CA VAL A 232 -2.46 2.76 -6.84
C VAL A 232 -1.20 3.30 -7.51
N GLY A 233 -1.21 3.38 -8.84
CA GLY A 233 -0.12 4.00 -9.59
C GLY A 233 0.12 5.46 -9.20
N ILE A 234 -0.93 6.28 -9.07
CA ILE A 234 -0.84 7.67 -8.63
C ILE A 234 -0.33 7.73 -7.19
N GLU A 235 -0.97 6.97 -6.28
CA GLU A 235 -0.64 6.94 -4.85
C GLU A 235 0.84 6.64 -4.63
N VAL A 236 1.34 5.57 -5.23
CA VAL A 236 2.69 5.08 -4.96
C VAL A 236 3.76 5.88 -5.74
N SER A 237 3.44 6.37 -6.94
CA SER A 237 4.36 7.25 -7.67
C SER A 237 4.61 8.54 -6.91
N LEU A 238 3.55 9.19 -6.40
CA LEU A 238 3.69 10.39 -5.58
C LEU A 238 4.41 10.08 -4.27
N GLY A 239 4.03 9.02 -3.55
CA GLY A 239 4.66 8.64 -2.30
C GLY A 239 6.17 8.42 -2.41
N ASN A 240 6.65 7.88 -3.52
CA ASN A 240 8.06 7.56 -3.72
C ASN A 240 8.89 8.67 -4.40
N TRP A 241 8.31 9.42 -5.34
CA TRP A 241 9.09 10.37 -6.14
C TRP A 241 8.93 11.84 -5.69
N THR A 242 7.98 12.16 -4.82
CA THR A 242 7.79 13.54 -4.32
C THR A 242 9.03 14.09 -3.65
N TYR A 243 9.75 13.29 -2.86
CA TYR A 243 10.98 13.74 -2.21
C TYR A 243 12.05 14.15 -3.22
N THR A 244 12.29 13.30 -4.21
CA THR A 244 13.26 13.57 -5.30
C THR A 244 12.84 14.80 -6.12
N PHE A 245 11.56 14.95 -6.42
CA PHE A 245 11.00 16.13 -7.10
C PHE A 245 11.25 17.41 -6.28
N LEU A 246 11.00 17.39 -4.98
CA LEU A 246 11.19 18.57 -4.12
C LEU A 246 12.66 18.98 -4.02
N LEU A 247 13.58 18.03 -3.94
CA LEU A 247 15.02 18.31 -3.91
C LEU A 247 15.54 18.84 -5.25
N ASN A 248 15.25 18.15 -6.34
CA ASN A 248 15.91 18.38 -7.62
C ASN A 248 15.26 19.51 -8.43
N ASP A 249 13.92 19.59 -8.41
CA ASP A 249 13.17 20.55 -9.19
C ASP A 249 12.78 21.82 -8.39
N ARG A 250 12.45 21.63 -7.12
CA ARG A 250 12.05 22.74 -6.23
C ARG A 250 13.18 23.28 -5.36
N HIS A 251 14.34 22.65 -5.38
CA HIS A 251 15.53 22.99 -4.58
C HIS A 251 15.23 23.17 -3.09
N GLN A 252 14.27 22.38 -2.57
CA GLN A 252 13.91 22.36 -1.16
C GLN A 252 14.98 21.64 -0.36
N ASN A 253 15.18 22.03 0.91
CA ASN A 253 16.07 21.29 1.78
C ASN A 253 15.53 19.89 2.12
N ALA A 254 16.42 18.97 2.44
CA ALA A 254 16.12 17.57 2.70
C ALA A 254 15.08 17.36 3.81
N LEU A 255 15.22 18.11 4.91
CA LEU A 255 14.34 17.95 6.07
C LEU A 255 12.90 18.40 5.74
N LEU A 256 12.73 19.57 5.12
CA LEU A 256 11.43 20.09 4.71
C LEU A 256 10.77 19.14 3.68
N SER A 257 11.54 18.63 2.73
CA SER A 257 11.05 17.65 1.74
C SER A 257 10.52 16.37 2.41
N GLY A 258 11.21 15.87 3.44
CA GLY A 258 10.75 14.73 4.24
C GLY A 258 9.44 15.04 4.99
N TRP A 259 9.31 16.22 5.58
CA TRP A 259 8.07 16.63 6.23
C TRP A 259 6.90 16.78 5.25
N ILE A 260 7.15 17.28 4.03
CA ILE A 260 6.11 17.37 2.98
C ILE A 260 5.62 15.98 2.56
N VAL A 261 6.54 15.02 2.36
CA VAL A 261 6.16 13.64 2.06
C VAL A 261 5.41 13.00 3.22
N SER A 262 5.81 13.27 4.46
CA SER A 262 5.04 12.84 5.63
C SER A 262 3.64 13.45 5.68
N GLY A 263 3.51 14.73 5.30
CA GLY A 263 2.22 15.40 5.13
C GLY A 263 1.32 14.72 4.11
N TYR A 264 1.88 14.23 3.01
CA TYR A 264 1.15 13.42 2.03
C TYR A 264 0.58 12.13 2.66
N TRP A 265 1.40 11.35 3.38
CA TRP A 265 0.95 10.12 4.05
C TRP A 265 -0.03 10.39 5.21
N PHE A 266 0.17 11.51 5.92
CA PHE A 266 -0.79 11.99 6.92
C PHE A 266 -2.14 12.28 6.28
N GLY A 267 -2.15 13.04 5.19
CA GLY A 267 -3.35 13.32 4.41
C GLY A 267 -4.07 12.04 4.01
N LEU A 268 -3.35 11.07 3.43
CA LEU A 268 -3.90 9.80 2.99
C LEU A 268 -4.54 9.02 4.14
N THR A 269 -3.88 8.98 5.28
CA THR A 269 -4.41 8.32 6.49
C THR A 269 -5.67 9.03 6.99
N MET A 270 -5.63 10.35 7.13
CA MET A 270 -6.78 11.14 7.59
C MET A 270 -7.96 11.10 6.62
N GLY A 271 -7.69 11.14 5.32
CA GLY A 271 -8.71 11.04 4.28
C GLY A 271 -9.54 9.76 4.37
N ARG A 272 -8.90 8.62 4.70
CA ARG A 272 -9.59 7.34 4.91
C ARG A 272 -10.63 7.38 6.02
N PHE A 273 -10.34 8.11 7.11
CA PHE A 273 -11.22 8.17 8.26
C PHE A 273 -12.26 9.31 8.19
N VAL A 274 -11.86 10.45 7.64
CA VAL A 274 -12.66 11.68 7.71
C VAL A 274 -13.62 11.79 6.54
N LEU A 275 -13.15 11.59 5.29
CA LEU A 275 -13.94 11.89 4.10
C LEU A 275 -15.18 11.01 3.97
N GLN A 276 -15.07 9.73 4.25
CA GLN A 276 -16.21 8.82 4.18
C GLN A 276 -17.30 9.21 5.19
N ARG A 277 -16.92 9.45 6.45
CA ARG A 277 -17.87 9.86 7.50
C ARG A 277 -18.51 11.21 7.20
N THR A 278 -17.75 12.14 6.65
CA THR A 278 -18.24 13.46 6.25
C THR A 278 -19.22 13.34 5.09
N ALA A 279 -18.90 12.54 4.07
CA ALA A 279 -19.79 12.28 2.95
C ALA A 279 -21.13 11.66 3.37
N GLU A 280 -21.11 10.68 4.29
CA GLU A 280 -22.31 10.08 4.86
C GLU A 280 -23.18 11.13 5.57
N ARG A 281 -22.58 12.00 6.39
CA ARG A 281 -23.31 13.10 7.07
C ARG A 281 -23.90 14.11 6.10
N LEU A 282 -23.19 14.43 5.02
CA LEU A 282 -23.64 15.37 3.99
C LEU A 282 -24.53 14.72 2.92
N LYS A 283 -24.84 13.41 3.06
CA LYS A 283 -25.61 12.63 2.09
C LYS A 283 -25.01 12.63 0.67
N ILE A 284 -23.68 12.76 0.59
CA ILE A 284 -22.93 12.67 -0.67
C ILE A 284 -22.74 11.19 -1.01
N SER A 285 -23.10 10.79 -2.22
CA SER A 285 -22.92 9.41 -2.64
C SER A 285 -21.42 9.06 -2.78
N ASN A 286 -21.04 7.79 -2.56
CA ASN A 286 -19.66 7.34 -2.71
C ASN A 286 -19.07 7.66 -4.09
N THR A 287 -19.93 7.65 -5.12
CA THR A 287 -19.56 8.03 -6.49
C THR A 287 -19.19 9.50 -6.61
N GLN A 288 -20.02 10.37 -6.07
CA GLN A 288 -19.75 11.82 -6.06
C GLN A 288 -18.51 12.14 -5.25
N LEU A 289 -18.30 11.44 -4.13
CA LEU A 289 -17.10 11.58 -3.31
C LEU A 289 -15.85 11.25 -4.12
N ILE A 290 -15.81 10.13 -4.85
CA ILE A 290 -14.65 9.77 -5.67
C ILE A 290 -14.41 10.81 -6.78
N TYR A 291 -15.45 11.32 -7.44
CA TYR A 291 -15.29 12.41 -8.42
C TYR A 291 -14.70 13.67 -7.79
N GLY A 292 -15.23 14.08 -6.63
CA GLY A 292 -14.72 15.24 -5.90
C GLY A 292 -13.25 15.07 -5.51
N CYS A 293 -12.88 13.87 -5.06
CA CYS A 293 -11.51 13.51 -4.73
C CYS A 293 -10.58 13.57 -5.96
N LEU A 294 -10.96 12.98 -7.09
CA LEU A 294 -10.16 13.04 -8.32
C LEU A 294 -9.96 14.49 -8.81
N MET A 295 -11.03 15.29 -8.78
CA MET A 295 -10.93 16.72 -9.12
C MET A 295 -10.01 17.48 -8.18
N SER A 296 -10.09 17.20 -6.86
CA SER A 296 -9.22 17.81 -5.85
C SER A 296 -7.74 17.45 -6.09
N VAL A 297 -7.44 16.20 -6.47
CA VAL A 297 -6.09 15.78 -6.85
C VAL A 297 -5.57 16.59 -8.04
N ILE A 298 -6.37 16.72 -9.11
CA ILE A 298 -5.98 17.49 -10.31
C ILE A 298 -5.73 18.96 -9.94
N ILE A 299 -6.64 19.58 -9.19
CA ILE A 299 -6.52 20.99 -8.77
C ILE A 299 -5.25 21.19 -7.92
N ALA A 300 -5.00 20.30 -6.95
CA ALA A 300 -3.81 20.40 -6.11
C ALA A 300 -2.50 20.21 -6.91
N LEU A 301 -2.46 19.26 -7.85
CA LEU A 301 -1.31 19.08 -8.75
C LEU A 301 -1.07 20.31 -9.64
N LEU A 302 -2.13 20.92 -10.18
CA LEU A 302 -2.03 22.18 -10.95
C LEU A 302 -1.55 23.34 -10.06
N MET A 303 -2.05 23.46 -8.84
CA MET A 303 -1.58 24.48 -7.90
C MET A 303 -0.09 24.34 -7.60
N ILE A 304 0.38 23.10 -7.32
CA ILE A 304 1.81 22.82 -7.10
C ILE A 304 2.63 23.13 -8.37
N SER A 305 2.09 22.86 -9.56
CA SER A 305 2.78 23.11 -10.82
C SER A 305 2.96 24.59 -11.10
N LEU A 306 1.94 25.41 -10.80
CA LEU A 306 1.91 26.85 -11.11
C LEU A 306 2.56 27.71 -10.01
N ILE A 307 2.43 27.29 -8.75
CA ILE A 307 2.87 28.08 -7.60
C ILE A 307 4.05 27.37 -6.94
N HIS A 308 5.23 27.96 -7.04
CA HIS A 308 6.50 27.38 -6.59
C HIS A 308 6.81 27.61 -5.10
N LEU A 309 5.82 27.99 -4.29
CA LEU A 309 6.01 28.25 -2.86
C LEU A 309 6.04 26.91 -2.08
N PRO A 310 6.97 26.74 -1.11
CA PRO A 310 7.06 25.53 -0.28
C PRO A 310 5.76 25.21 0.47
N VAL A 311 5.05 26.23 0.95
CA VAL A 311 3.77 26.07 1.66
C VAL A 311 2.69 25.50 0.73
N VAL A 312 2.68 25.88 -0.55
CA VAL A 312 1.73 25.34 -1.54
C VAL A 312 2.05 23.88 -1.83
N ALA A 313 3.32 23.51 -1.93
CA ALA A 313 3.73 22.10 -2.06
C ALA A 313 3.30 21.30 -0.82
N ALA A 314 3.54 21.81 0.39
CA ALA A 314 3.17 21.13 1.64
C ALA A 314 1.65 20.90 1.75
N LEU A 315 0.86 21.95 1.57
CA LEU A 315 -0.60 21.84 1.63
C LEU A 315 -1.17 21.04 0.45
N GLY A 316 -0.59 21.21 -0.74
CA GLY A 316 -1.02 20.51 -1.94
C GLY A 316 -0.79 19.00 -1.85
N PHE A 317 0.40 18.53 -1.45
CA PHE A 317 0.66 17.11 -1.27
C PHE A 317 -0.15 16.51 -0.12
N CYS A 318 -0.36 17.25 0.97
CA CYS A 318 -1.26 16.82 2.04
C CYS A 318 -2.71 16.66 1.54
N LEU A 319 -3.21 17.62 0.75
CA LEU A 319 -4.55 17.59 0.15
C LEU A 319 -4.69 16.44 -0.86
N ILE A 320 -3.65 16.18 -1.68
CA ILE A 320 -3.62 15.04 -2.61
C ILE A 320 -3.75 13.73 -1.82
N GLY A 321 -2.91 13.53 -0.81
CA GLY A 321 -3.01 12.36 0.05
C GLY A 321 -4.41 12.22 0.66
N PHE A 322 -4.95 13.29 1.25
CA PHE A 322 -6.27 13.32 1.86
C PHE A 322 -7.37 12.90 0.87
N SER A 323 -7.29 13.38 -0.36
CA SER A 323 -8.26 13.04 -1.42
C SER A 323 -8.10 11.60 -1.91
N LEU A 324 -6.88 11.07 -1.98
CA LEU A 324 -6.63 9.67 -2.36
C LEU A 324 -7.11 8.68 -1.30
N GLY A 325 -7.11 9.06 -0.02
CA GLY A 325 -7.38 8.16 1.11
C GLY A 325 -8.62 7.25 0.97
N PRO A 326 -9.81 7.75 0.68
CA PRO A 326 -11.03 6.93 0.64
C PRO A 326 -11.20 6.11 -0.64
N MET A 327 -10.47 6.39 -1.72
CA MET A 327 -10.76 5.83 -3.06
C MET A 327 -10.63 4.30 -3.10
N TYR A 328 -9.54 3.74 -2.55
CA TYR A 328 -9.32 2.29 -2.55
C TYR A 328 -10.40 1.54 -1.74
N PRO A 329 -10.61 1.86 -0.45
CA PRO A 329 -11.60 1.16 0.34
C PRO A 329 -13.02 1.32 -0.20
N LEU A 330 -13.39 2.48 -0.72
CA LEU A 330 -14.71 2.71 -1.32
C LEU A 330 -14.91 1.89 -2.58
N THR A 331 -13.90 1.78 -3.44
CA THR A 331 -14.00 0.98 -4.67
C THR A 331 -14.19 -0.49 -4.35
N VAL A 332 -13.40 -1.03 -3.41
CA VAL A 332 -13.55 -2.41 -2.94
C VAL A 332 -14.93 -2.64 -2.32
N ALA A 333 -15.41 -1.73 -1.46
CA ALA A 333 -16.73 -1.81 -0.82
C ALA A 333 -17.90 -1.69 -1.81
N LEU A 334 -17.74 -0.98 -2.93
CA LEU A 334 -18.75 -0.87 -3.97
C LEU A 334 -18.81 -2.08 -4.91
N THR A 335 -17.70 -2.85 -5.02
CA THR A 335 -17.60 -3.97 -5.97
C THR A 335 -18.73 -5.01 -5.82
N PRO A 336 -19.15 -5.46 -4.61
CA PRO A 336 -20.27 -6.39 -4.47
C PRO A 336 -21.60 -5.86 -5.03
N ARG A 337 -21.75 -4.53 -5.12
CA ARG A 337 -22.97 -3.89 -5.67
C ARG A 337 -22.95 -3.78 -7.21
N LEU A 338 -21.81 -4.10 -7.83
CA LEU A 338 -21.59 -4.02 -9.28
C LEU A 338 -21.72 -5.37 -9.98
N VAL A 339 -21.67 -6.47 -9.21
CA VAL A 339 -21.65 -7.85 -9.71
C VAL A 339 -22.65 -8.72 -8.95
N PRO A 340 -23.06 -9.89 -9.50
CA PRO A 340 -23.82 -10.89 -8.77
C PRO A 340 -23.09 -11.37 -7.49
N GLU A 341 -23.80 -11.58 -6.41
CA GLU A 341 -23.27 -11.94 -5.09
C GLU A 341 -22.32 -13.16 -5.14
N ARG A 342 -22.65 -14.19 -5.94
CA ARG A 342 -21.87 -15.42 -6.08
C ARG A 342 -20.43 -15.21 -6.55
N ILE A 343 -20.13 -14.11 -7.28
CA ILE A 343 -18.79 -13.80 -7.82
C ILE A 343 -18.15 -12.57 -7.15
N ALA A 344 -18.80 -11.95 -6.17
CA ALA A 344 -18.31 -10.72 -5.54
C ALA A 344 -16.90 -10.87 -4.95
N ALA A 345 -16.63 -11.97 -4.25
CA ALA A 345 -15.31 -12.27 -3.69
C ALA A 345 -14.24 -12.44 -4.78
N SER A 346 -14.57 -13.12 -5.89
CA SER A 346 -13.67 -13.28 -7.04
C SER A 346 -13.39 -11.95 -7.72
N ALA A 347 -14.40 -11.08 -7.85
CA ALA A 347 -14.24 -9.74 -8.42
C ALA A 347 -13.34 -8.87 -7.56
N ILE A 348 -13.51 -8.85 -6.24
CA ILE A 348 -12.63 -8.12 -5.31
C ILE A 348 -11.19 -8.64 -5.45
N GLY A 349 -10.99 -9.95 -5.41
CA GLY A 349 -9.65 -10.55 -5.58
C GLY A 349 -8.99 -10.17 -6.90
N PHE A 350 -9.76 -10.12 -8.00
CA PHE A 350 -9.25 -9.67 -9.30
C PHE A 350 -8.86 -8.18 -9.29
N LEU A 351 -9.70 -7.30 -8.74
CA LEU A 351 -9.40 -5.87 -8.61
C LEU A 351 -8.09 -5.64 -7.83
N VAL A 352 -7.94 -6.31 -6.69
CA VAL A 352 -6.75 -6.21 -5.85
C VAL A 352 -5.51 -6.73 -6.60
N SER A 353 -5.62 -7.86 -7.28
CA SER A 353 -4.50 -8.44 -8.06
C SER A 353 -4.04 -7.49 -9.18
N VAL A 354 -4.98 -6.88 -9.91
CA VAL A 354 -4.66 -5.91 -10.98
C VAL A 354 -4.03 -4.65 -10.39
N SER A 355 -4.45 -4.20 -9.20
CA SER A 355 -3.87 -3.00 -8.57
C SER A 355 -2.39 -3.17 -8.20
N ILE A 356 -1.92 -4.40 -7.93
CA ILE A 356 -0.50 -4.69 -7.66
C ILE A 356 0.38 -4.41 -8.90
N ILE A 357 -0.17 -4.58 -10.11
CA ILE A 357 0.54 -4.18 -11.33
C ILE A 357 0.78 -2.67 -11.32
N GLY A 358 -0.20 -1.89 -10.85
CA GLY A 358 -0.07 -0.45 -10.68
C GLY A 358 1.03 -0.06 -9.69
N LEU A 359 1.12 -0.79 -8.57
CA LEU A 359 2.16 -0.62 -7.55
C LEU A 359 3.58 -0.82 -8.12
N ALA A 360 3.74 -1.72 -9.08
CA ALA A 360 5.01 -2.04 -9.70
C ALA A 360 5.36 -1.10 -10.85
N LEU A 361 4.44 -0.98 -11.82
CA LEU A 361 4.70 -0.37 -13.12
C LEU A 361 4.81 1.16 -13.05
N PHE A 362 3.87 1.82 -12.39
CA PHE A 362 3.79 3.28 -12.48
C PHE A 362 4.92 4.02 -11.74
N PRO A 363 5.40 3.61 -10.57
CA PRO A 363 6.59 4.25 -9.98
C PRO A 363 7.86 4.02 -10.81
N TRP A 364 7.99 2.87 -11.48
CA TRP A 364 9.08 2.65 -12.42
C TRP A 364 8.98 3.58 -13.64
N LEU A 365 7.79 3.70 -14.25
CA LEU A 365 7.57 4.64 -15.36
C LEU A 365 7.84 6.09 -14.95
N ALA A 366 7.46 6.50 -13.73
CA ALA A 366 7.80 7.82 -13.20
C ALA A 366 9.32 8.03 -13.16
N GLY A 367 10.09 7.00 -12.77
CA GLY A 367 11.56 7.03 -12.80
C GLY A 367 12.13 7.15 -14.23
N VAL A 368 11.57 6.42 -15.18
CA VAL A 368 11.95 6.52 -16.61
C VAL A 368 11.69 7.92 -17.15
N LEU A 369 10.53 8.51 -16.87
CA LEU A 369 10.20 9.88 -17.26
C LEU A 369 11.09 10.91 -16.57
N ALA A 370 11.35 10.74 -15.29
CA ALA A 370 12.25 11.61 -14.53
C ALA A 370 13.68 11.56 -15.08
N GLN A 371 14.13 10.42 -15.60
CA GLN A 371 15.43 10.27 -16.25
C GLN A 371 15.47 10.96 -17.60
N SER A 372 14.45 10.80 -18.43
CA SER A 372 14.42 11.30 -19.81
C SER A 372 14.19 12.81 -19.93
N ALA A 373 13.38 13.38 -19.04
CA ALA A 373 12.93 14.77 -19.16
C ALA A 373 13.03 15.58 -17.83
N GLY A 374 13.48 14.96 -16.73
CA GLY A 374 13.62 15.62 -15.44
C GLY A 374 12.49 15.31 -14.47
N THR A 375 12.75 15.57 -13.17
CA THR A 375 11.82 15.22 -12.08
C THR A 375 10.52 16.02 -12.09
N TRP A 376 10.47 17.17 -12.78
CA TRP A 376 9.26 17.97 -12.97
C TRP A 376 8.13 17.17 -13.65
N THR A 377 8.49 16.15 -14.44
CA THR A 377 7.54 15.27 -15.15
C THR A 377 6.59 14.52 -14.20
N LEU A 378 6.94 14.41 -12.92
CA LEU A 378 6.09 13.76 -11.92
C LEU A 378 4.68 14.36 -11.88
N LEU A 379 4.57 15.69 -11.94
CA LEU A 379 3.27 16.36 -11.82
C LEU A 379 2.39 16.15 -13.06
N PRO A 380 2.82 16.46 -14.31
CA PRO A 380 1.99 16.21 -15.48
C PRO A 380 1.73 14.70 -15.69
N TYR A 381 2.66 13.83 -15.35
CA TYR A 381 2.47 12.39 -15.38
C TYR A 381 1.31 11.94 -14.46
N THR A 382 1.32 12.38 -13.22
CA THR A 382 0.26 12.02 -12.26
C THR A 382 -1.07 12.69 -12.58
N ILE A 383 -1.08 13.89 -13.19
CA ILE A 383 -2.30 14.50 -13.75
C ILE A 383 -2.88 13.60 -14.86
N ALA A 384 -2.05 13.15 -15.80
CA ALA A 384 -2.49 12.27 -16.88
C ALA A 384 -3.08 10.95 -16.32
N LEU A 385 -2.41 10.31 -15.36
CA LEU A 385 -2.94 9.12 -14.70
C LEU A 385 -4.29 9.39 -14.01
N THR A 386 -4.43 10.56 -13.37
CA THR A 386 -5.66 10.94 -12.67
C THR A 386 -6.82 11.16 -13.66
N ILE A 387 -6.55 11.76 -14.82
CA ILE A 387 -7.54 11.93 -15.90
C ILE A 387 -7.99 10.57 -16.44
N VAL A 388 -7.05 9.65 -16.65
CA VAL A 388 -7.37 8.28 -17.09
C VAL A 388 -8.20 7.54 -16.03
N ALA A 389 -7.82 7.64 -14.75
CA ALA A 389 -8.60 7.08 -13.65
C ALA A 389 -10.01 7.66 -13.60
N PHE A 390 -10.16 8.98 -13.81
CA PHE A 390 -11.45 9.64 -13.89
C PHE A 390 -12.32 9.06 -15.02
N GLY A 391 -11.75 8.83 -16.18
CA GLY A 391 -12.43 8.21 -17.34
C GLY A 391 -12.91 6.79 -17.04
N PHE A 392 -12.10 5.95 -16.37
CA PHE A 392 -12.51 4.61 -15.97
C PHE A 392 -13.66 4.67 -14.94
N TRP A 393 -13.56 5.53 -13.92
CA TRP A 393 -14.61 5.69 -12.94
C TRP A 393 -15.92 6.19 -13.55
N TRP A 394 -15.83 7.14 -14.45
CA TRP A 394 -17.01 7.64 -15.20
C TRP A 394 -17.67 6.50 -16.01
N SER A 395 -16.88 5.66 -16.67
CA SER A 395 -17.36 4.53 -17.46
C SER A 395 -18.04 3.45 -16.61
N VAL A 396 -17.60 3.21 -15.37
CA VAL A 396 -18.26 2.30 -14.40
C VAL A 396 -19.71 2.72 -14.17
N PHE A 397 -19.98 4.03 -14.05
CA PHE A 397 -21.31 4.54 -13.70
C PHE A 397 -22.25 4.69 -14.90
N HIS A 398 -21.75 5.06 -16.07
CA HIS A 398 -22.57 5.14 -17.30
C HIS A 398 -23.13 3.76 -17.66
N ARG A 399 -22.34 2.72 -17.65
CA ARG A 399 -22.81 1.34 -17.89
C ARG A 399 -23.81 0.83 -16.85
N LYS A 400 -23.76 1.32 -15.60
CA LYS A 400 -24.75 0.97 -14.58
C LYS A 400 -26.11 1.61 -14.87
N ARG A 401 -26.13 2.85 -15.33
CA ARG A 401 -27.36 3.58 -15.66
C ARG A 401 -28.11 2.92 -16.83
N GLU A 402 -27.41 2.52 -17.88
CA GLU A 402 -27.96 1.80 -19.03
C GLU A 402 -28.60 0.46 -18.63
N ARG A 403 -27.94 -0.33 -17.76
CA ARG A 403 -28.50 -1.61 -17.27
C ARG A 403 -29.73 -1.44 -16.38
N THR A 404 -29.87 -0.33 -15.69
CA THR A 404 -31.05 -0.06 -14.85
C THR A 404 -32.22 0.41 -15.73
N SER A 405 -31.96 1.22 -16.75
CA SER A 405 -32.99 1.66 -17.71
C SER A 405 -33.50 0.53 -18.59
N SER A 406 -32.64 -0.41 -19.00
CA SER A 406 -33.05 -1.58 -19.82
C SER A 406 -33.82 -2.66 -19.07
N LYS A 407 -33.94 -2.58 -17.74
CA LYS A 407 -34.76 -3.46 -16.90
C LYS A 407 -36.13 -2.88 -16.57
N ILE A 408 -36.40 -1.64 -16.96
CA ILE A 408 -37.67 -0.93 -16.73
C ILE A 408 -38.51 -0.87 -18.03
N VAL A 409 -37.94 -1.26 -19.16
CA VAL A 409 -38.63 -1.51 -20.44
C VAL A 409 -38.77 -3.02 -20.61
#